data_b851b965849d619a2c26f09e01a4844b
#
_entry.id   b851b965849d619a2c26f09e01a4844b
#
_cell.length_a   1.000
_cell.length_b   1.000
_cell.length_c   1.000
_cell.angle_alpha   90.00
_cell.angle_beta   90.00
_cell.angle_gamma   90.00
#
_symmetry.space_group_name_H-M   'P 1'
#
loop_
_entity.id
_entity.type
_entity.pdbx_description
1 polymer ?
#
loop_
_entity_poly.entity_id
_entity_poly.type
_entity_poly.pdbx_seq_one_letter_code
_entity_poly.pdbx_strand_id
1 'polypeptide(L)'
;MYHKATRVRSESYRRWVASLPCAICGVEGFSQAAHGNEGKGLALKVCDLQTFPACGPHWGMPGCHWQTDNSFQMTRDERRQIEAEAIAKTQAQAREVGRRELKEAA
;
A
#
# COMPACT_ATOMS: atom_id res chain seq x y z
N MET A 1 -16.05 0.87 10.46
CA MET A 1 -16.92 0.43 9.35
C MET A 1 -16.57 1.16 8.07
N TYR A 2 -16.59 0.46 6.96
CA TYR A 2 -16.29 1.04 5.66
C TYR A 2 -17.57 1.57 5.00
N HIS A 3 -17.57 2.85 4.66
CA HIS A 3 -18.71 3.50 3.98
C HIS A 3 -18.34 3.78 2.53
N LYS A 4 -19.34 3.73 1.63
CA LYS A 4 -19.13 4.07 0.24
C LYS A 4 -18.55 5.48 0.08
N ALA A 5 -19.02 6.41 0.91
CA ALA A 5 -18.57 7.80 0.86
C ALA A 5 -17.09 7.99 1.20
N THR A 6 -16.48 7.02 1.88
CA THR A 6 -15.05 7.08 2.25
C THR A 6 -14.14 6.41 1.24
N ARG A 7 -14.73 5.74 0.24
CA ARG A 7 -13.95 5.06 -0.78
C ARG A 7 -13.41 6.07 -1.78
N VAL A 8 -12.09 6.02 -1.99
CA VAL A 8 -11.40 6.98 -2.84
C VAL A 8 -10.71 6.26 -4.00
N ARG A 9 -10.86 6.83 -5.20
CA ARG A 9 -10.10 6.41 -6.38
C ARG A 9 -9.18 7.56 -6.76
N SER A 10 -7.88 7.37 -6.61
CA SER A 10 -6.90 8.43 -6.85
C SER A 10 -5.66 7.90 -7.53
N GLU A 11 -5.53 8.20 -8.80
CA GLU A 11 -4.34 7.83 -9.57
C GLU A 11 -3.09 8.54 -9.04
N SER A 12 -3.23 9.81 -8.68
CA SER A 12 -2.09 10.58 -8.15
C SER A 12 -1.57 9.99 -6.84
N TYR A 13 -2.47 9.55 -5.96
CA TYR A 13 -2.07 8.90 -4.72
C TYR A 13 -1.33 7.59 -5.00
N ARG A 14 -1.86 6.78 -5.91
CA ARG A 14 -1.21 5.50 -6.26
C ARG A 14 0.17 5.72 -6.89
N ARG A 15 0.32 6.74 -7.73
CA ARG A 15 1.63 7.09 -8.29
C ARG A 15 2.62 7.50 -7.22
N TRP A 16 2.15 8.30 -6.26
CA TRP A 16 2.98 8.69 -5.13
C TRP A 16 3.42 7.47 -4.33
N VAL A 17 2.49 6.57 -4.01
CA VAL A 17 2.79 5.33 -3.29
C VAL A 17 3.84 4.50 -4.04
N ALA A 18 3.67 4.35 -5.34
CA ALA A 18 4.62 3.57 -6.16
C ALA A 18 6.01 4.21 -6.22
N SER A 19 6.14 5.49 -5.90
CA SER A 19 7.44 6.18 -5.88
C SER A 19 8.23 5.95 -4.59
N LEU A 20 7.59 5.38 -3.57
CA LEU A 20 8.22 5.16 -2.27
C LEU A 20 9.04 3.87 -2.25
N PRO A 21 10.03 3.77 -1.35
CA PRO A 21 10.69 2.48 -1.11
C PRO A 21 9.68 1.44 -0.65
N CYS A 22 9.94 0.17 -0.95
CA CYS A 22 9.09 -0.92 -0.48
C CYS A 22 8.89 -0.84 1.02
N ALA A 23 7.64 -0.87 1.47
CA ALA A 23 7.31 -0.77 2.89
C ALA A 23 7.74 -2.02 3.69
N ILE A 24 8.03 -3.11 3.01
CA ILE A 24 8.37 -4.39 3.64
C ILE A 24 9.87 -4.62 3.67
N CYS A 25 10.54 -4.54 2.51
CA CYS A 25 11.98 -4.82 2.43
C CYS A 25 12.86 -3.59 2.22
N GLY A 26 12.27 -2.44 1.93
CA GLY A 26 13.00 -1.18 1.79
C GLY A 26 13.66 -0.92 0.45
N VAL A 27 13.55 -1.84 -0.52
CA VAL A 27 14.18 -1.63 -1.81
C VAL A 27 13.57 -0.43 -2.55
N GLU A 28 14.41 0.35 -3.20
CA GLU A 28 13.96 1.53 -3.95
C GLU A 28 13.87 1.22 -5.44
N GLY A 29 12.94 1.88 -6.11
CA GLY A 29 12.84 1.82 -7.57
C GLY A 29 11.99 0.69 -8.14
N PHE A 30 11.47 -0.21 -7.32
CA PHE A 30 10.68 -1.34 -7.79
C PHE A 30 9.27 -1.41 -7.21
N SER A 31 8.86 -0.38 -6.45
CA SER A 31 7.56 -0.43 -5.78
C SER A 31 6.39 -0.31 -6.73
N GLN A 32 5.33 -1.00 -6.37
CA GLN A 32 4.02 -0.91 -7.00
C GLN A 32 3.03 -0.50 -5.91
N ALA A 33 1.94 0.17 -6.28
CA ALA A 33 0.89 0.49 -5.33
C ALA A 33 0.02 -0.76 -5.13
N ALA A 34 0.23 -1.45 -4.02
CA ALA A 34 -0.48 -2.68 -3.70
C ALA A 34 -1.67 -2.36 -2.79
N HIS A 35 -2.84 -2.91 -3.13
CA HIS A 35 -4.02 -2.77 -2.28
C HIS A 35 -4.01 -3.84 -1.19
N GLY A 36 -4.53 -3.49 -0.01
CA GLY A 36 -4.79 -4.49 1.02
C GLY A 36 -5.85 -5.48 0.55
N ASN A 37 -5.72 -6.73 0.96
CA ASN A 37 -6.62 -7.79 0.49
C ASN A 37 -7.83 -8.02 1.38
N GLU A 38 -7.88 -7.40 2.54
CA GLU A 38 -9.00 -7.57 3.46
C GLU A 38 -10.28 -6.99 2.85
N GLY A 39 -11.32 -7.77 2.83
CA GLY A 39 -12.62 -7.35 2.32
C GLY A 39 -12.81 -7.49 0.82
N LYS A 40 -11.78 -7.77 0.04
CA LYS A 40 -11.89 -7.87 -1.43
C LYS A 40 -12.87 -8.92 -1.89
N GLY A 41 -12.92 -10.07 -1.22
CA GLY A 41 -13.76 -11.17 -1.62
C GLY A 41 -15.25 -10.96 -1.40
N LEU A 42 -15.64 -9.82 -0.83
CA LEU A 42 -17.04 -9.51 -0.53
C LEU A 42 -17.64 -8.57 -1.57
N ALA A 43 -17.07 -8.52 -2.77
CA ALA A 43 -17.49 -7.64 -3.86
C ALA A 43 -17.40 -6.16 -3.49
N LEU A 44 -16.58 -5.82 -2.52
CA LEU A 44 -16.34 -4.43 -2.15
C LEU A 44 -15.37 -3.80 -3.11
N LYS A 45 -15.62 -2.55 -3.45
CA LYS A 45 -14.69 -1.80 -4.29
C LYS A 45 -13.47 -1.41 -3.48
N VAL A 46 -12.32 -1.40 -4.15
CA VAL A 46 -11.04 -1.12 -3.53
C VAL A 46 -10.86 0.38 -3.33
N CYS A 47 -10.33 0.77 -2.18
CA CYS A 47 -10.03 2.17 -1.88
C CYS A 47 -8.54 2.43 -2.11
N ASP A 48 -8.21 3.44 -2.90
CA ASP A 48 -6.81 3.74 -3.21
C ASP A 48 -6.03 4.27 -2.00
N LEU A 49 -6.72 4.76 -0.96
CA LEU A 49 -6.06 5.13 0.28
C LEU A 49 -5.62 3.91 1.10
N GLN A 50 -6.08 2.72 0.73
CA GLN A 50 -5.70 1.46 1.36
C GLN A 50 -4.60 0.77 0.55
N THR A 51 -3.62 1.55 0.10
CA THR A 51 -2.47 1.03 -0.65
C THR A 51 -1.17 1.26 0.10
N PHE A 52 -0.18 0.46 -0.25
CA PHE A 52 1.17 0.59 0.28
C PHE A 52 2.18 0.25 -0.80
N PRO A 53 3.42 0.79 -0.72
CA PRO A 53 4.44 0.43 -1.70
C PRO A 53 4.97 -0.97 -1.42
N ALA A 54 4.84 -1.85 -2.40
CA ALA A 54 5.37 -3.21 -2.32
C ALA A 54 6.11 -3.51 -3.61
N CYS A 55 7.35 -3.99 -3.49
CA CYS A 55 8.18 -4.18 -4.67
C CYS A 55 7.66 -5.30 -5.57
N GLY A 56 7.73 -5.05 -6.88
CA GLY A 56 7.45 -6.05 -7.89
C GLY A 56 8.67 -6.91 -8.17
N PRO A 57 8.62 -7.75 -9.21
CA PRO A 57 9.74 -8.63 -9.54
C PRO A 57 11.02 -7.85 -9.85
N HIS A 58 12.12 -8.28 -9.26
CA HIS A 58 13.43 -7.67 -9.52
C HIS A 58 14.52 -8.64 -9.08
N TRP A 59 15.67 -8.57 -9.73
CA TRP A 59 16.85 -9.38 -9.41
C TRP A 59 16.55 -10.88 -9.27
N GLY A 60 15.64 -11.41 -10.12
CA GLY A 60 15.28 -12.82 -10.08
C GLY A 60 14.33 -13.23 -8.97
N MET A 61 13.81 -12.28 -8.20
CA MET A 61 12.88 -12.54 -7.10
C MET A 61 11.48 -12.05 -7.46
N PRO A 62 10.42 -12.70 -6.93
CA PRO A 62 9.04 -12.28 -7.24
C PRO A 62 8.64 -10.96 -6.62
N GLY A 63 9.31 -10.51 -5.54
CA GLY A 63 9.02 -9.26 -4.86
C GLY A 63 7.99 -9.39 -3.75
N CYS A 64 7.94 -8.35 -2.89
CA CYS A 64 7.07 -8.37 -1.72
C CYS A 64 5.59 -8.29 -2.06
N HIS A 65 5.23 -7.66 -3.19
CA HIS A 65 3.83 -7.61 -3.62
C HIS A 65 3.28 -9.03 -3.84
N TRP A 66 4.06 -9.88 -4.53
CA TRP A 66 3.68 -11.27 -4.72
C TRP A 66 3.64 -12.03 -3.38
N GLN A 67 4.62 -11.76 -2.51
CA GLN A 67 4.71 -12.45 -1.21
C GLN A 67 3.47 -12.23 -0.35
N THR A 68 2.98 -11.01 -0.27
CA THR A 68 1.81 -10.72 0.55
C THR A 68 0.53 -11.32 -0.02
N ASP A 69 0.49 -11.58 -1.33
CA ASP A 69 -0.69 -12.18 -1.95
C ASP A 69 -0.63 -13.72 -1.98
N ASN A 70 0.56 -14.30 -2.10
CA ASN A 70 0.70 -15.70 -2.49
C ASN A 70 1.65 -16.55 -1.66
N SER A 71 2.37 -15.99 -0.70
CA SER A 71 3.42 -16.74 -0.01
C SER A 71 2.85 -17.96 0.74
N PHE A 72 3.50 -19.11 0.54
CA PHE A 72 3.16 -20.33 1.27
C PHE A 72 3.85 -20.40 2.64
N GLN A 73 4.79 -19.49 2.90
CA GLN A 73 5.57 -19.48 4.14
C GLN A 73 4.90 -18.66 5.24
N MET A 74 3.87 -17.92 4.89
CA MET A 74 3.12 -17.10 5.82
C MET A 74 1.66 -17.52 5.83
N THR A 75 1.02 -17.45 7.00
CA THR A 75 -0.41 -17.67 7.09
C THR A 75 -1.14 -16.47 6.48
N ARG A 76 -2.42 -16.66 6.19
CA ARG A 76 -3.27 -15.57 5.70
C ARG A 76 -3.28 -14.42 6.71
N ASP A 77 -3.41 -14.73 7.99
CA ASP A 77 -3.45 -13.70 9.04
C ASP A 77 -2.15 -12.92 9.11
N GLU A 78 -1.01 -13.60 8.98
CA GLU A 78 0.29 -12.94 8.95
C GLU A 78 0.40 -11.98 7.76
N ARG A 79 -0.05 -12.41 6.58
CA ARG A 79 -0.01 -11.54 5.40
C ARG A 79 -0.91 -10.33 5.58
N ARG A 80 -2.11 -10.49 6.14
CA ARG A 80 -3.04 -9.38 6.38
C ARG A 80 -2.47 -8.40 7.41
N GLN A 81 -1.76 -8.91 8.41
CA GLN A 81 -1.10 -8.07 9.40
C GLN A 81 -0.01 -7.20 8.76
N ILE A 82 0.81 -7.79 7.89
CA ILE A 82 1.85 -7.06 7.18
C ILE A 82 1.24 -5.96 6.31
N GLU A 83 0.17 -6.27 5.58
CA GLU A 83 -0.53 -5.30 4.76
C GLU A 83 -1.10 -4.15 5.60
N ALA A 84 -1.73 -4.47 6.72
CA ALA A 84 -2.33 -3.46 7.59
C ALA A 84 -1.27 -2.50 8.13
N GLU A 85 -0.15 -3.02 8.57
CA GLU A 85 0.95 -2.21 9.08
C GLU A 85 1.56 -1.33 8.00
N ALA A 86 1.74 -1.88 6.80
CA ALA A 86 2.29 -1.15 5.66
C ALA A 86 1.36 -0.02 5.22
N ILE A 87 0.06 -0.28 5.20
CA ILE A 87 -0.95 0.74 4.86
C ILE A 87 -0.94 1.87 5.89
N ALA A 88 -0.91 1.53 7.18
CA ALA A 88 -0.88 2.53 8.24
C ALA A 88 0.35 3.43 8.15
N LYS A 89 1.52 2.83 7.89
CA LYS A 89 2.76 3.55 7.70
C LYS A 89 2.68 4.50 6.51
N THR A 90 2.13 4.01 5.40
CA THR A 90 2.00 4.80 4.17
C THR A 90 1.06 5.99 4.38
N GLN A 91 -0.06 5.78 5.05
CA GLN A 91 -1.00 6.86 5.34
C GLN A 91 -0.39 7.89 6.28
N ALA A 92 0.43 7.46 7.22
CA ALA A 92 1.14 8.40 8.10
C ALA A 92 2.13 9.27 7.31
N GLN A 93 2.84 8.68 6.34
CA GLN A 93 3.73 9.42 5.45
C GLN A 93 2.95 10.41 4.59
N ALA A 94 1.79 10.01 4.09
CA ALA A 94 0.93 10.90 3.28
C ALA A 94 0.47 12.11 4.09
N ARG A 95 0.09 11.91 5.35
CA ARG A 95 -0.31 13.01 6.22
C ARG A 95 0.85 13.98 6.45
N GLU A 96 2.05 13.46 6.61
CA GLU A 96 3.24 14.29 6.82
C GLU A 96 3.56 15.13 5.60
N VAL A 97 3.47 14.55 4.41
CA VAL A 97 3.65 15.29 3.15
C VAL A 97 2.61 16.40 3.03
N GLY A 98 1.35 16.09 3.31
CA GLY A 98 0.28 17.08 3.26
C GLY A 98 0.51 18.24 4.23
N ARG A 99 0.98 17.96 5.44
CA ARG A 99 1.30 19.00 6.42
C ARG A 99 2.42 19.90 5.93
N ARG A 100 3.46 19.33 5.33
CA ARG A 100 4.58 20.12 4.81
C ARG A 100 4.15 21.01 3.66
N GLU A 101 3.32 20.50 2.75
CA GLU A 101 2.80 21.28 1.64
C GLU A 101 1.95 22.45 2.11
N LEU A 102 1.09 22.23 3.09
CA LEU A 102 0.28 23.30 3.67
C LEU A 102 1.15 24.36 4.33
N LYS A 103 2.20 23.96 5.03
CA LYS A 103 3.12 24.87 5.68
C LYS A 103 3.87 25.73 4.66
N GLU A 104 4.31 25.12 3.57
CA GLU A 104 5.01 25.83 2.50
C GLU A 104 4.09 26.80 1.76
N ALA A 105 2.82 26.45 1.62
CA ALA A 105 1.82 27.30 0.96
C ALA A 105 1.44 28.51 1.81
N ALA A 106 1.62 28.43 3.10
CA ALA A 106 1.34 29.54 4.00
C ALA A 106 2.45 30.57 4.00
#